data_146bc7994d9f49bbac644bf070c7a817
#
_entry.id   146bc7994d9f49bbac644bf070c7a817
#
_cell.length_a   1.000
_cell.length_b   1.000
_cell.length_c   1.000
_cell.angle_alpha   90.00
_cell.angle_beta   90.00
_cell.angle_gamma   90.00
#
_symmetry.space_group_name_H-M   'P 1'
#
loop_
_entity.id
_entity.type
_entity.pdbx_description
1 polymer ?
#
loop_
_entity_poly.entity_id
_entity_poly.type
_entity_poly.pdbx_seq_one_letter_code
_entity_poly.pdbx_strand_id
1 'polypeptide(L)'
;SFICYTGRTTQKQPAGGWPAIGSVVSKIQGPVNPSVPPFVGLAPDAGHPPYGSPGLPGFLGVGHAAFRPSGPARADMVLQGIEQERLQNRKSLRSSLDRFRRASDASGAMEGLDTIEQQALDILTSSRLAEALDLSKEDPVVRERYGKGFEKRYGDGAPRNCEHFLMARRL
;
A
#
# COMPACT_ATOMS: atom_id res chain seq x y z
N SER A 1 5.20 15.71 12.36
CA SER A 1 4.58 14.48 11.78
C SER A 1 5.34 13.20 12.12
N PHE A 2 6.70 13.18 12.07
CA PHE A 2 7.48 11.97 12.36
C PHE A 2 7.13 11.35 13.73
N ILE A 3 7.06 12.15 14.80
CA ILE A 3 6.70 11.68 16.15
C ILE A 3 5.29 11.07 16.16
N CYS A 4 4.34 11.66 15.44
CA CYS A 4 2.97 11.16 15.40
C CYS A 4 2.88 9.78 14.74
N TYR A 5 3.72 9.50 13.71
CA TYR A 5 3.69 8.23 13.00
C TYR A 5 4.52 7.14 13.65
N THR A 6 5.60 7.50 14.36
CA THR A 6 6.56 6.53 14.90
C THR A 6 6.56 6.44 16.43
N GLY A 7 5.99 7.42 17.11
CA GLY A 7 6.11 7.58 18.57
C GLY A 7 7.53 7.89 19.03
N ARG A 8 8.45 8.25 18.12
CA ARG A 8 9.87 8.47 18.39
C ARG A 8 10.35 9.81 17.84
N THR A 9 11.40 10.33 18.43
CA THR A 9 12.10 11.50 17.90
C THR A 9 12.99 11.12 16.72
N THR A 10 13.43 12.11 15.94
CA THR A 10 14.36 11.91 14.82
C THR A 10 15.78 11.58 15.28
N GLN A 11 16.07 11.76 16.56
CA GLN A 11 17.40 11.49 17.15
C GLN A 11 17.58 9.99 17.40
N LYS A 12 18.82 9.50 17.24
CA LYS A 12 19.22 8.11 17.54
C LYS A 12 18.34 7.08 16.82
N GLN A 13 18.16 7.26 15.52
CA GLN A 13 17.43 6.28 14.70
C GLN A 13 18.27 5.00 14.54
N PRO A 14 17.64 3.81 14.58
CA PRO A 14 18.30 2.57 14.22
C PRO A 14 18.60 2.53 12.71
N ALA A 15 19.45 1.61 12.30
CA ALA A 15 19.66 1.34 10.88
C ALA A 15 18.29 1.03 10.21
N GLY A 16 18.00 1.67 9.10
CA GLY A 16 16.70 1.60 8.41
C GLY A 16 15.64 2.58 8.95
N GLY A 17 15.86 3.22 10.11
CA GLY A 17 14.93 4.18 10.71
C GLY A 17 13.80 3.53 11.53
N TRP A 18 13.06 4.37 12.26
CA TRP A 18 11.89 3.93 13.04
C TRP A 18 10.69 3.67 12.12
N PRO A 19 9.98 2.54 12.26
CA PRO A 19 8.81 2.25 11.46
C PRO A 19 7.61 3.12 11.86
N ALA A 20 6.79 3.44 10.88
CA ALA A 20 5.47 4.01 11.13
C ALA A 20 4.55 2.99 11.80
N ILE A 21 3.58 3.47 12.60
CA ILE A 21 2.64 2.60 13.32
C ILE A 21 1.87 1.66 12.37
N GLY A 22 1.49 2.12 11.19
CA GLY A 22 0.84 1.28 10.19
C GLY A 22 1.71 0.11 9.71
N SER A 23 3.04 0.34 9.60
CA SER A 23 4.01 -0.71 9.27
C SER A 23 4.16 -1.73 10.40
N VAL A 24 4.11 -1.27 11.66
CA VAL A 24 4.12 -2.15 12.84
C VAL A 24 2.86 -3.03 12.87
N VAL A 25 1.69 -2.44 12.66
CA VAL A 25 0.42 -3.17 12.61
C VAL A 25 0.43 -4.18 11.45
N SER A 26 0.91 -3.77 10.28
CA SER A 26 1.09 -4.66 9.12
C SER A 26 1.97 -5.88 9.47
N LYS A 27 3.05 -5.67 10.22
CA LYS A 27 3.95 -6.77 10.63
C LYS A 27 3.31 -7.71 11.64
N ILE A 28 2.57 -7.18 12.61
CA ILE A 28 2.03 -7.97 13.73
C ILE A 28 0.74 -8.69 13.34
N GLN A 29 -0.16 -8.01 12.65
CA GLN A 29 -1.49 -8.53 12.33
C GLN A 29 -1.60 -9.09 10.91
N GLY A 30 -0.81 -8.54 9.98
CA GLY A 30 -0.95 -8.87 8.57
C GLY A 30 -2.27 -8.36 7.96
N PRO A 31 -2.60 -8.77 6.73
CA PRO A 31 -3.86 -8.42 6.09
C PRO A 31 -5.02 -9.25 6.66
N VAL A 32 -6.15 -8.61 6.93
CA VAL A 32 -7.42 -9.31 7.26
C VAL A 32 -7.93 -10.07 6.03
N ASN A 33 -7.76 -9.47 4.85
CA ASN A 33 -8.05 -10.09 3.57
C ASN A 33 -6.79 -10.02 2.70
N PRO A 34 -6.27 -11.15 2.19
CA PRO A 34 -5.04 -11.16 1.38
C PRO A 34 -5.10 -10.25 0.14
N SER A 35 -6.30 -10.00 -0.38
CA SER A 35 -6.51 -9.12 -1.54
C SER A 35 -6.46 -7.63 -1.22
N VAL A 36 -6.33 -7.25 0.05
CA VAL A 36 -6.26 -5.86 0.50
C VAL A 36 -5.00 -5.67 1.32
N PRO A 37 -4.13 -4.71 0.96
CA PRO A 37 -2.93 -4.42 1.73
C PRO A 37 -3.26 -4.08 3.18
N PRO A 38 -2.50 -4.58 4.17
CA PRO A 38 -2.75 -4.33 5.60
C PRO A 38 -2.49 -2.88 6.01
N PHE A 39 -1.78 -2.13 5.18
CA PHE A 39 -1.51 -0.72 5.40
C PHE A 39 -1.67 0.07 4.09
N VAL A 40 -2.66 0.94 4.04
CA VAL A 40 -2.98 1.77 2.87
C VAL A 40 -2.80 3.24 3.20
N GLY A 41 -2.00 3.94 2.39
CA GLY A 41 -1.76 5.37 2.50
C GLY A 41 -2.61 6.16 1.50
N LEU A 42 -3.69 6.77 1.95
CA LEU A 42 -4.58 7.59 1.12
C LEU A 42 -4.27 9.10 1.16
N ALA A 43 -3.24 9.49 1.90
CA ALA A 43 -2.89 10.90 1.99
C ALA A 43 -2.42 11.44 0.63
N PRO A 44 -2.95 12.59 0.17
CA PRO A 44 -2.46 13.25 -1.03
C PRO A 44 -1.06 13.82 -0.80
N ASP A 45 -0.31 14.02 -1.87
CA ASP A 45 1.00 14.65 -1.79
C ASP A 45 0.88 16.10 -1.32
N ALA A 46 1.59 16.44 -0.27
CA ALA A 46 1.68 17.80 0.24
C ALA A 46 2.79 18.60 -0.47
N GLY A 47 2.68 19.92 -0.44
CA GLY A 47 3.70 20.81 -0.99
C GLY A 47 5.03 20.74 -0.23
N HIS A 48 5.00 20.34 1.04
CA HIS A 48 6.17 20.25 1.92
C HIS A 48 6.31 18.83 2.50
N PRO A 49 7.39 18.09 2.19
CA PRO A 49 7.69 16.84 2.88
C PRO A 49 7.98 17.10 4.38
N PRO A 50 7.57 16.24 5.31
CA PRO A 50 6.94 14.94 5.12
C PRO A 50 5.40 14.95 5.24
N TYR A 51 4.76 16.10 5.08
CA TYR A 51 3.29 16.19 5.13
C TYR A 51 2.66 15.36 4.00
N GLY A 52 1.62 14.61 4.33
CA GLY A 52 0.99 13.69 3.39
C GLY A 52 1.72 12.34 3.23
N SER A 53 2.83 12.13 3.92
CA SER A 53 3.47 10.81 3.96
C SER A 53 2.78 9.91 4.99
N PRO A 54 2.45 8.66 4.65
CA PRO A 54 1.95 7.69 5.62
C PRO A 54 3.04 7.19 6.58
N GLY A 55 4.27 7.64 6.43
CA GLY A 55 5.46 7.16 7.13
C GLY A 55 6.21 6.07 6.37
N LEU A 56 7.40 5.78 6.85
CA LEU A 56 8.29 4.76 6.28
C LEU A 56 8.18 3.44 7.05
N PRO A 57 8.46 2.30 6.42
CA PRO A 57 8.46 1.01 7.10
C PRO A 57 9.64 0.84 8.05
N GLY A 58 10.66 1.69 7.98
CA GLY A 58 11.84 1.65 8.82
C GLY A 58 12.56 0.30 8.73
N PHE A 59 13.10 -0.16 9.85
CA PHE A 59 13.81 -1.43 9.95
C PHE A 59 12.93 -2.68 9.71
N LEU A 60 11.60 -2.52 9.58
CA LEU A 60 10.70 -3.63 9.24
C LEU A 60 10.77 -4.03 7.77
N GLY A 61 11.35 -3.18 6.93
CA GLY A 61 11.54 -3.45 5.51
C GLY A 61 10.32 -3.12 4.64
N VAL A 62 10.58 -3.14 3.33
CA VAL A 62 9.63 -2.67 2.30
C VAL A 62 8.34 -3.49 2.22
N GLY A 63 8.33 -4.75 2.66
CA GLY A 63 7.14 -5.60 2.74
C GLY A 63 6.04 -5.05 3.66
N HIS A 64 6.38 -4.12 4.55
CA HIS A 64 5.44 -3.46 5.46
C HIS A 64 5.26 -1.97 5.16
N ALA A 65 5.68 -1.52 3.97
CA ALA A 65 5.43 -0.16 3.51
C ALA A 65 3.94 0.09 3.24
N ALA A 66 3.51 1.34 3.35
CA ALA A 66 2.16 1.70 2.97
C ALA A 66 1.95 1.50 1.46
N PHE A 67 0.91 0.78 1.11
CA PHE A 67 0.42 0.75 -0.26
C PHE A 67 -0.25 2.09 -0.60
N ARG A 68 0.14 2.72 -1.71
CA ARG A 68 -0.39 4.03 -2.13
C ARG A 68 -1.13 3.89 -3.45
N PRO A 69 -2.48 3.84 -3.44
CA PRO A 69 -3.30 3.66 -4.64
C PRO A 69 -3.46 4.94 -5.49
N SER A 70 -2.62 5.94 -5.32
CA SER A 70 -2.68 7.22 -6.04
C SER A 70 -1.91 7.17 -7.36
N GLY A 71 -2.41 7.85 -8.39
CA GLY A 71 -1.73 8.00 -9.68
C GLY A 71 -1.86 6.80 -10.62
N PRO A 72 -0.88 6.57 -11.50
CA PRO A 72 -0.91 5.53 -12.54
C PRO A 72 -1.06 4.11 -11.97
N ALA A 73 -0.55 3.86 -10.76
CA ALA A 73 -0.63 2.57 -10.09
C ALA A 73 -2.07 2.04 -9.94
N ARG A 74 -3.08 2.90 -9.98
CA ARG A 74 -4.48 2.48 -9.94
C ARG A 74 -4.90 1.70 -11.19
N ALA A 75 -4.39 2.10 -12.36
CA ALA A 75 -4.66 1.40 -13.62
C ALA A 75 -3.96 0.02 -13.65
N ASP A 76 -2.81 -0.09 -12.99
CA ASP A 76 -2.00 -1.31 -12.93
C ASP A 76 -2.57 -2.37 -11.98
N MET A 77 -3.58 -2.03 -11.17
CA MET A 77 -4.26 -2.98 -10.27
C MET A 77 -5.22 -3.93 -10.97
N VAL A 78 -5.46 -3.75 -12.25
CA VAL A 78 -6.33 -4.60 -13.05
C VAL A 78 -5.49 -5.29 -14.11
N LEU A 79 -5.53 -6.63 -14.14
CA LEU A 79 -4.88 -7.41 -15.19
C LEU A 79 -5.52 -7.07 -16.54
N GLN A 80 -4.75 -6.40 -17.41
CA GLN A 80 -5.16 -6.13 -18.77
C GLN A 80 -4.50 -7.11 -19.73
N GLY A 81 -5.31 -7.91 -20.44
CA GLY A 81 -4.82 -8.79 -21.52
C GLY A 81 -4.01 -10.01 -21.07
N ILE A 82 -4.00 -10.34 -19.76
CA ILE A 82 -3.34 -11.54 -19.23
C ILE A 82 -4.41 -12.42 -18.59
N GLU A 83 -4.57 -13.63 -19.10
CA GLU A 83 -5.45 -14.63 -18.52
C GLU A 83 -4.89 -15.10 -17.16
N GLN A 84 -5.76 -15.26 -16.18
CA GLN A 84 -5.41 -15.64 -14.82
C GLN A 84 -4.65 -16.99 -14.76
N GLU A 85 -5.02 -17.94 -15.62
CA GLU A 85 -4.32 -19.23 -15.75
C GLU A 85 -2.87 -19.04 -16.19
N ARG A 86 -2.62 -18.16 -17.14
CA ARG A 86 -1.28 -17.85 -17.65
C ARG A 86 -0.40 -17.18 -16.60
N LEU A 87 -0.99 -16.37 -15.74
CA LEU A 87 -0.31 -15.77 -14.58
C LEU A 87 0.07 -16.86 -13.55
N GLN A 88 -0.84 -17.78 -13.23
CA GLN A 88 -0.60 -18.90 -12.33
C GLN A 88 0.52 -19.82 -12.85
N ASN A 89 0.52 -20.13 -14.13
CA ASN A 89 1.55 -20.97 -14.77
C ASN A 89 2.94 -20.30 -14.71
N ARG A 90 3.03 -18.99 -14.95
CA ARG A 90 4.27 -18.24 -14.79
C ARG A 90 4.76 -18.22 -13.35
N LYS A 91 3.84 -18.10 -12.39
CA LYS A 91 4.16 -18.15 -10.95
C LYS A 91 4.73 -19.52 -10.56
N SER A 92 4.13 -20.62 -11.00
CA SER A 92 4.59 -21.98 -10.68
C SER A 92 5.98 -22.25 -11.24
N LEU A 93 6.26 -21.79 -12.48
CA LEU A 93 7.58 -21.90 -13.10
C LEU A 93 8.62 -21.07 -12.34
N ARG A 94 8.29 -19.83 -11.95
CA ARG A 94 9.19 -18.97 -11.20
C ARG A 94 9.46 -19.54 -9.82
N SER A 95 8.45 -20.00 -9.08
CA SER A 95 8.63 -20.60 -7.75
C SER A 95 9.50 -21.88 -7.77
N SER A 96 9.52 -22.58 -8.90
CA SER A 96 10.42 -23.72 -9.08
C SER A 96 11.87 -23.30 -9.28
N LEU A 97 12.11 -22.21 -10.00
CA LEU A 97 13.44 -21.60 -10.15
C LEU A 97 13.93 -20.94 -8.84
N ASP A 98 13.05 -20.27 -8.11
CA ASP A 98 13.39 -19.60 -6.85
C ASP A 98 13.65 -20.60 -5.70
N ARG A 99 13.03 -21.79 -5.72
CA ARG A 99 13.39 -22.89 -4.81
C ARG A 99 14.84 -23.33 -4.98
N PHE A 100 15.35 -23.30 -6.20
CA PHE A 100 16.73 -23.63 -6.47
C PHE A 100 17.70 -22.54 -5.98
N ARG A 101 17.28 -21.26 -6.08
CA ARG A 101 18.06 -20.12 -5.57
C ARG A 101 18.03 -20.01 -4.05
N ARG A 102 16.92 -20.32 -3.39
CA ARG A 102 16.79 -20.28 -1.90
C ARG A 102 17.74 -21.24 -1.18
N ALA A 103 18.10 -22.34 -1.81
CA ALA A 103 19.09 -23.27 -1.23
C ALA A 103 20.47 -22.62 -1.04
N SER A 104 20.73 -21.47 -1.66
CA SER A 104 21.98 -20.72 -1.58
C SER A 104 21.87 -19.35 -0.90
N ASP A 105 20.68 -18.89 -0.52
CA ASP A 105 20.48 -17.57 0.11
C ASP A 105 20.33 -17.68 1.63
N ALA A 106 21.40 -17.37 2.35
CA ALA A 106 21.44 -17.34 3.81
C ALA A 106 20.97 -15.99 4.40
N SER A 107 20.56 -14.99 3.57
CA SER A 107 20.32 -13.61 4.02
C SER A 107 18.88 -13.32 4.44
N GLY A 108 17.91 -14.16 4.10
CA GLY A 108 16.48 -13.94 4.35
C GLY A 108 15.86 -12.81 3.49
N ALA A 109 16.64 -12.18 2.60
CA ALA A 109 16.15 -11.11 1.71
C ALA A 109 15.09 -11.62 0.72
N MET A 110 15.20 -12.88 0.31
CA MET A 110 14.25 -13.54 -0.59
C MET A 110 12.87 -13.75 0.04
N GLU A 111 12.80 -13.99 1.34
CA GLU A 111 11.53 -14.18 2.06
C GLU A 111 10.68 -12.91 2.06
N GLY A 112 11.32 -11.75 2.20
CA GLY A 112 10.65 -10.45 2.09
C GLY A 112 10.11 -10.18 0.68
N LEU A 113 10.84 -10.54 -0.36
CA LEU A 113 10.42 -10.42 -1.76
C LEU A 113 9.24 -11.33 -2.09
N ASP A 114 9.26 -12.57 -1.61
CA ASP A 114 8.16 -13.53 -1.79
C ASP A 114 6.84 -13.01 -1.20
N THR A 115 6.92 -12.37 -0.03
CA THR A 115 5.74 -11.78 0.64
C THR A 115 5.15 -10.64 -0.19
N ILE A 116 5.99 -9.75 -0.72
CA ILE A 116 5.56 -8.64 -1.59
C ILE A 116 4.94 -9.16 -2.89
N GLU A 117 5.56 -10.17 -3.48
CA GLU A 117 5.07 -10.78 -4.71
C GLU A 117 3.72 -11.46 -4.53
N GLN A 118 3.57 -12.22 -3.46
CA GLN A 118 2.30 -12.86 -3.13
C GLN A 118 1.21 -11.81 -2.92
N GLN A 119 1.51 -10.76 -2.17
CA GLN A 119 0.57 -9.67 -1.91
C GLN A 119 0.18 -8.93 -3.20
N ALA A 120 1.16 -8.65 -4.07
CA ALA A 120 0.88 -8.04 -5.37
C ALA A 120 0.00 -8.93 -6.24
N LEU A 121 0.23 -10.24 -6.24
CA LEU A 121 -0.57 -11.19 -6.98
C LEU A 121 -2.01 -11.27 -6.45
N ASP A 122 -2.18 -11.33 -5.13
CA ASP A 122 -3.49 -11.39 -4.49
C ASP A 122 -4.32 -10.13 -4.80
N ILE A 123 -3.67 -8.97 -4.89
CA ILE A 123 -4.29 -7.71 -5.33
C ILE A 123 -4.68 -7.78 -6.80
N LEU A 124 -3.78 -8.24 -7.68
CA LEU A 124 -4.01 -8.29 -9.12
C LEU A 124 -5.06 -9.32 -9.54
N THR A 125 -5.19 -10.42 -8.79
CA THR A 125 -6.16 -11.48 -9.08
C THR A 125 -7.52 -11.24 -8.47
N SER A 126 -7.64 -10.27 -7.56
CA SER A 126 -8.89 -9.90 -6.90
C SER A 126 -9.34 -8.52 -7.36
N SER A 127 -10.57 -8.40 -7.83
CA SER A 127 -11.18 -7.09 -8.12
C SER A 127 -11.52 -6.27 -6.88
N ARG A 128 -11.47 -6.85 -5.67
CA ARG A 128 -11.98 -6.25 -4.43
C ARG A 128 -11.35 -4.91 -4.11
N LEU A 129 -10.02 -4.81 -4.18
CA LEU A 129 -9.35 -3.53 -3.91
C LEU A 129 -9.73 -2.48 -4.96
N ALA A 130 -9.72 -2.85 -6.25
CA ALA A 130 -10.12 -1.96 -7.33
C ALA A 130 -11.57 -1.48 -7.16
N GLU A 131 -12.47 -2.38 -6.78
CA GLU A 131 -13.89 -2.06 -6.51
C GLU A 131 -14.05 -1.15 -5.28
N ALA A 132 -13.29 -1.37 -4.21
CA ALA A 132 -13.31 -0.52 -3.03
C ALA A 132 -12.85 0.92 -3.36
N LEU A 133 -11.85 1.05 -4.23
CA LEU A 133 -11.32 2.35 -4.66
C LEU A 133 -12.16 3.03 -5.76
N ASP A 134 -13.11 2.32 -6.36
CA ASP A 134 -14.00 2.87 -7.37
C ASP A 134 -15.21 3.55 -6.74
N LEU A 135 -15.09 4.85 -6.55
CA LEU A 135 -16.15 5.68 -5.96
C LEU A 135 -17.37 5.86 -6.88
N SER A 136 -17.30 5.47 -8.16
CA SER A 136 -18.45 5.56 -9.07
C SER A 136 -19.56 4.58 -8.67
N LYS A 137 -19.19 3.50 -7.96
CA LYS A 137 -20.09 2.46 -7.45
C LYS A 137 -20.76 2.81 -6.11
N GLU A 138 -20.38 3.94 -5.49
CA GLU A 138 -21.00 4.37 -4.24
C GLU A 138 -22.27 5.17 -4.48
N ASP A 139 -23.22 5.08 -3.54
CA ASP A 139 -24.45 5.84 -3.58
C ASP A 139 -24.17 7.35 -3.72
N PRO A 140 -24.79 8.05 -4.69
CA PRO A 140 -24.59 9.48 -4.90
C PRO A 140 -24.85 10.32 -3.64
N VAL A 141 -25.83 9.99 -2.82
CA VAL A 141 -26.14 10.68 -1.56
C VAL A 141 -24.97 10.56 -0.57
N VAL A 142 -24.36 9.37 -0.50
CA VAL A 142 -23.18 9.14 0.35
C VAL A 142 -21.99 9.92 -0.17
N ARG A 143 -21.76 9.93 -1.49
CA ARG A 143 -20.68 10.71 -2.11
C ARG A 143 -20.82 12.20 -1.85
N GLU A 144 -22.03 12.73 -1.97
CA GLU A 144 -22.34 14.15 -1.72
C GLU A 144 -22.07 14.53 -0.27
N ARG A 145 -22.41 13.63 0.68
CA ARG A 145 -22.16 13.82 2.12
C ARG A 145 -20.67 13.99 2.46
N TYR A 146 -19.78 13.26 1.79
CA TYR A 146 -18.34 13.41 1.95
C TYR A 146 -17.81 14.65 1.17
N GLY A 147 -18.40 14.96 0.03
CA GLY A 147 -17.98 16.02 -0.85
C GLY A 147 -16.71 15.71 -1.64
N LYS A 148 -16.43 16.52 -2.64
CA LYS A 148 -15.24 16.32 -3.51
C LYS A 148 -13.95 16.88 -2.94
N GLY A 149 -14.03 17.88 -2.07
CA GLY A 149 -12.86 18.60 -1.59
C GLY A 149 -12.35 19.64 -2.62
N PHE A 150 -11.07 19.99 -2.46
CA PHE A 150 -10.40 20.99 -3.31
C PHE A 150 -9.07 20.45 -3.81
N GLU A 151 -8.83 20.49 -5.10
CA GLU A 151 -7.55 20.09 -5.69
C GLU A 151 -6.42 21.09 -5.42
N LYS A 152 -6.77 22.35 -5.19
CA LYS A 152 -5.81 23.42 -4.96
C LYS A 152 -5.21 23.31 -3.56
N ARG A 153 -3.88 23.35 -3.50
CA ARG A 153 -3.13 23.44 -2.24
C ARG A 153 -3.24 24.86 -1.67
N TYR A 154 -3.34 24.96 -0.36
CA TYR A 154 -3.21 26.21 0.37
C TYR A 154 -1.84 26.25 1.03
N GLY A 155 -0.95 27.17 0.59
CA GLY A 155 0.42 27.24 1.07
C GLY A 155 1.18 25.92 0.84
N ASP A 156 1.87 25.45 1.85
CA ASP A 156 2.64 24.18 1.86
C ASP A 156 1.75 22.96 2.18
N GLY A 157 0.47 23.17 2.40
CA GLY A 157 -0.46 22.10 2.76
C GLY A 157 -0.73 21.12 1.62
N ALA A 158 -1.43 20.05 1.96
CA ALA A 158 -1.96 19.11 0.99
C ALA A 158 -3.30 19.62 0.43
N PRO A 159 -3.70 19.18 -0.78
CA PRO A 159 -5.05 19.39 -1.26
C PRO A 159 -6.06 18.74 -0.30
N ARG A 160 -7.25 19.30 -0.21
CA ARG A 160 -8.31 18.77 0.64
C ARG A 160 -9.11 17.74 -0.15
N ASN A 161 -8.76 16.47 0.00
CA ASN A 161 -9.35 15.35 -0.72
C ASN A 161 -10.38 14.62 0.16
N CYS A 162 -11.62 15.10 0.18
CA CYS A 162 -12.68 14.50 0.98
C CYS A 162 -13.05 13.08 0.50
N GLU A 163 -12.89 12.80 -0.78
CA GLU A 163 -13.10 11.47 -1.36
C GLU A 163 -12.18 10.38 -0.75
N HIS A 164 -11.00 10.75 -0.26
CA HIS A 164 -10.11 9.79 0.40
C HIS A 164 -10.68 9.24 1.72
N PHE A 165 -11.50 10.00 2.43
CA PHE A 165 -12.22 9.49 3.60
C PHE A 165 -13.29 8.48 3.20
N LEU A 166 -13.96 8.71 2.06
CA LEU A 166 -14.90 7.74 1.52
C LEU A 166 -14.19 6.46 1.06
N MET A 167 -13.04 6.58 0.40
CA MET A 167 -12.21 5.42 0.04
C MET A 167 -11.80 4.61 1.29
N ALA A 168 -11.35 5.30 2.36
CA ALA A 168 -10.98 4.65 3.61
C ALA A 168 -12.14 3.89 4.26
N ARG A 169 -13.37 4.38 4.12
CA ARG A 169 -14.57 3.68 4.60
C ARG A 169 -14.85 2.41 3.82
N ARG A 170 -14.52 2.37 2.54
CA ARG A 170 -14.80 1.26 1.62
C ARG A 170 -13.75 0.14 1.69
N LEU A 171 -12.55 0.46 2.16
CA LEU A 171 -11.46 -0.49 2.40
C LEU A 171 -11.67 -1.30 3.68
#